data_d42f39d70cfb3d0566080234ff6c4570
#
_entry.id   d42f39d70cfb3d0566080234ff6c4570
#
_cell.length_a   1.000
_cell.length_b   1.000
_cell.length_c   1.000
_cell.angle_alpha   90.00
_cell.angle_beta   90.00
_cell.angle_gamma   90.00
#
_symmetry.space_group_name_H-M   'P 1'
#
loop_
_entity.id
_entity.type
_entity.pdbx_description
1 polymer ?
#
loop_
_entity_poly.entity_id
_entity_poly.type
_entity_poly.pdbx_seq_one_letter_code
_entity_poly.pdbx_strand_id
1 'polypeptide(L)'
;LTHSERVDYQTSPDQYRHWQLKVDGQVATLIADFDEDAGLRPGYKLKLNSYDLGVDIELNDAVNRIRFEHPQVRSVVITSLKDKVFCSGANIFMLGVSSHAWKVNFCKFTNE
;
A
#
# COMPACT_ATOMS: atom_id res chain seq x y z
N LEU A 1 22.22 8.47 1.36
CA LEU A 1 21.29 7.85 0.44
C LEU A 1 21.61 8.24 -0.99
N THR A 2 21.62 7.28 -1.88
CA THR A 2 21.68 7.55 -3.31
C THR A 2 20.30 8.01 -3.81
N HIS A 3 20.26 8.65 -4.97
CA HIS A 3 18.97 9.07 -5.55
C HIS A 3 18.03 7.89 -5.80
N SER A 4 18.58 6.70 -6.09
CA SER A 4 17.78 5.49 -6.33
C SER A 4 17.05 4.97 -5.09
N GLU A 5 17.46 5.41 -3.89
CA GLU A 5 16.81 5.03 -2.63
C GLU A 5 15.81 6.07 -2.12
N ARG A 6 15.69 7.19 -2.81
CA ARG A 6 14.70 8.19 -2.45
C ARG A 6 13.29 7.70 -2.76
N VAL A 7 12.39 7.93 -1.82
CA VAL A 7 10.99 7.53 -1.95
C VAL A 7 10.11 8.75 -1.82
N ASP A 8 9.20 8.91 -2.78
CA ASP A 8 8.16 9.93 -2.71
C ASP A 8 6.94 9.32 -2.02
N TYR A 9 6.58 9.84 -0.87
CA TYR A 9 5.43 9.39 -0.09
C TYR A 9 4.15 10.13 -0.44
N GLN A 10 4.19 11.04 -1.40
CA GLN A 10 3.01 11.80 -1.81
C GLN A 10 2.21 11.02 -2.84
N THR A 11 0.92 10.90 -2.60
CA THR A 11 0.00 10.25 -3.54
C THR A 11 -1.41 10.78 -3.32
N SER A 12 -2.34 10.34 -4.16
CA SER A 12 -3.75 10.69 -4.06
C SER A 12 -4.61 9.55 -4.61
N PRO A 13 -5.90 9.46 -4.27
CA PRO A 13 -6.73 8.33 -4.69
C PRO A 13 -6.80 8.09 -6.19
N ASP A 14 -6.71 9.12 -7.01
CA ASP A 14 -6.70 8.99 -8.46
C ASP A 14 -5.37 8.48 -9.01
N GLN A 15 -4.35 8.41 -8.18
CA GLN A 15 -3.02 7.88 -8.52
C GLN A 15 -2.76 6.48 -7.94
N TYR A 16 -3.67 5.96 -7.14
CA TYR A 16 -3.47 4.65 -6.51
C TYR A 16 -3.38 3.54 -7.57
N ARG A 17 -2.43 2.67 -7.41
CA ARG A 17 -2.22 1.51 -8.28
C ARG A 17 -2.58 0.19 -7.59
N HIS A 18 -2.72 0.20 -6.28
CA HIS A 18 -2.90 -1.02 -5.49
C HIS A 18 -4.21 -1.03 -4.72
N TRP A 19 -4.67 0.12 -4.29
CA TRP A 19 -5.88 0.24 -3.50
C TRP A 19 -6.95 1.02 -4.24
N GLN A 20 -8.19 0.66 -3.99
CA GLN A 20 -9.34 1.47 -4.38
C GLN A 20 -10.04 1.93 -3.12
N LEU A 21 -10.29 3.21 -3.02
CA LEU A 21 -11.01 3.81 -1.91
C LEU A 21 -12.41 4.20 -2.39
N LYS A 22 -13.42 3.66 -1.75
CA LYS A 22 -14.82 4.00 -2.02
C LYS A 22 -15.46 4.45 -0.73
N VAL A 23 -16.15 5.59 -0.76
CA VAL A 23 -16.88 6.12 0.40
C VAL A 23 -18.36 6.19 0.04
N ASP A 24 -19.18 5.52 0.83
CA ASP A 24 -20.62 5.52 0.68
C ASP A 24 -21.25 5.81 2.04
N GLY A 25 -21.71 7.06 2.22
CA GLY A 25 -22.27 7.48 3.48
C GLY A 25 -21.29 7.35 4.63
N GLN A 26 -21.60 6.48 5.58
CA GLN A 26 -20.79 6.27 6.78
C GLN A 26 -19.82 5.11 6.67
N VAL A 27 -19.73 4.48 5.51
CA VAL A 27 -18.86 3.33 5.28
C VAL A 27 -17.82 3.67 4.23
N ALA A 28 -16.55 3.46 4.55
CA ALA A 28 -15.45 3.50 3.59
C ALA A 28 -15.01 2.08 3.29
N THR A 29 -14.76 1.79 2.02
CA THR A 29 -14.28 0.48 1.59
C THR A 29 -12.91 0.65 0.94
N LEU A 30 -11.93 -0.09 1.43
CA LEU A 30 -10.60 -0.18 0.87
C LEU A 30 -10.45 -1.54 0.20
N ILE A 31 -10.26 -1.53 -1.10
CA ILE A 31 -10.20 -2.75 -1.90
C ILE A 31 -8.75 -2.97 -2.31
N ALA A 32 -8.18 -4.09 -1.89
CA ALA A 32 -6.82 -4.49 -2.26
C ALA A 32 -6.86 -5.23 -3.60
N ASP A 33 -6.23 -4.64 -4.60
CA ASP A 33 -6.04 -5.23 -5.91
C ASP A 33 -4.68 -4.76 -6.43
N PHE A 34 -3.62 -5.31 -5.83
CA PHE A 34 -2.28 -4.82 -6.06
C PHE A 34 -1.84 -5.12 -7.48
N ASP A 35 -1.35 -4.07 -8.16
CA ASP A 35 -0.81 -4.20 -9.51
C ASP A 35 0.54 -4.92 -9.41
N GLU A 36 0.60 -6.14 -9.95
CA GLU A 36 1.79 -6.98 -9.84
C GLU A 36 3.03 -6.35 -10.47
N ASP A 37 2.81 -5.51 -11.49
CA ASP A 37 3.91 -4.88 -12.22
C ASP A 37 4.27 -3.49 -11.69
N ALA A 38 3.59 -3.04 -10.64
CA ALA A 38 3.78 -1.71 -10.06
C ALA A 38 4.52 -1.75 -8.72
N GLY A 39 5.50 -2.63 -8.60
CA GLY A 39 6.43 -2.58 -7.47
C GLY A 39 7.12 -1.22 -7.41
N LEU A 40 7.39 -0.73 -6.21
CA LEU A 40 8.00 0.59 -6.02
C LEU A 40 9.37 0.71 -6.69
N ARG A 41 10.07 -0.41 -6.81
CA ARG A 41 11.38 -0.49 -7.47
C ARG A 41 11.39 -1.71 -8.40
N PRO A 42 12.29 -1.74 -9.41
CA PRO A 42 12.45 -2.92 -10.26
C PRO A 42 13.04 -4.10 -9.45
N GLY A 43 12.89 -5.30 -9.98
CA GLY A 43 13.48 -6.50 -9.43
C GLY A 43 12.53 -7.43 -8.70
N TYR A 44 11.26 -7.06 -8.55
CA TYR A 44 10.25 -7.94 -7.95
C TYR A 44 8.86 -7.61 -8.49
N LYS A 45 7.94 -8.56 -8.31
CA LYS A 45 6.52 -8.39 -8.65
C LYS A 45 5.66 -8.64 -7.42
N LEU A 46 4.52 -7.94 -7.36
CA LEU A 46 3.60 -8.03 -6.22
C LEU A 46 2.55 -9.13 -6.44
N LYS A 47 3.00 -10.37 -6.59
CA LYS A 47 2.10 -11.51 -6.80
C LYS A 47 1.34 -11.84 -5.52
N LEU A 48 0.12 -12.34 -5.69
CA LEU A 48 -0.76 -12.78 -4.59
C LEU A 48 -1.02 -11.66 -3.56
N ASN A 49 -1.16 -10.42 -4.04
CA ASN A 49 -1.28 -9.25 -3.17
C ASN A 49 -0.16 -9.20 -2.13
N SER A 50 1.06 -9.49 -2.54
CA SER A 50 2.21 -9.31 -1.66
C SER A 50 2.50 -7.81 -1.47
N TYR A 51 3.10 -7.48 -0.34
CA TYR A 51 3.15 -6.13 0.18
C TYR A 51 4.54 -5.53 -0.01
N ASP A 52 4.61 -4.30 -0.51
CA ASP A 52 5.83 -3.50 -0.49
C ASP A 52 5.54 -2.12 0.08
N LEU A 53 6.56 -1.27 0.12
CA LEU A 53 6.41 0.08 0.65
C LEU A 53 5.43 0.91 -0.19
N GLY A 54 5.38 0.70 -1.51
CA GLY A 54 4.43 1.42 -2.38
C GLY A 54 2.98 1.13 -2.03
N VAL A 55 2.67 -0.12 -1.71
CA VAL A 55 1.33 -0.51 -1.24
C VAL A 55 0.99 0.20 0.07
N ASP A 56 1.96 0.27 0.97
CA ASP A 56 1.74 0.88 2.28
C ASP A 56 1.62 2.41 2.21
N ILE A 57 2.35 3.05 1.32
CA ILE A 57 2.21 4.48 1.08
C ILE A 57 0.77 4.83 0.70
N GLU A 58 0.18 4.05 -0.21
CA GLU A 58 -1.21 4.25 -0.61
C GLU A 58 -2.18 3.99 0.54
N LEU A 59 -1.95 2.93 1.31
CA LEU A 59 -2.81 2.62 2.46
C LEU A 59 -2.75 3.73 3.51
N ASN A 60 -1.56 4.21 3.82
CA ASN A 60 -1.37 5.31 4.76
C ASN A 60 -2.09 6.57 4.28
N ASP A 61 -1.96 6.91 3.01
CA ASP A 61 -2.65 8.05 2.42
C ASP A 61 -4.16 7.90 2.51
N ALA A 62 -4.68 6.71 2.16
CA ALA A 62 -6.12 6.43 2.20
C ALA A 62 -6.68 6.54 3.62
N VAL A 63 -5.99 5.99 4.61
CA VAL A 63 -6.41 6.06 6.00
C VAL A 63 -6.46 7.50 6.48
N ASN A 64 -5.45 8.31 6.15
CA ASN A 64 -5.42 9.70 6.53
C ASN A 64 -6.54 10.51 5.84
N ARG A 65 -6.83 10.21 4.58
CA ARG A 65 -7.95 10.89 3.89
C ARG A 65 -9.30 10.52 4.49
N ILE A 66 -9.50 9.27 4.85
CA ILE A 66 -10.73 8.87 5.55
C ILE A 66 -10.87 9.66 6.86
N ARG A 67 -9.79 9.77 7.61
CA ARG A 67 -9.79 10.47 8.90
C ARG A 67 -10.10 11.95 8.76
N PHE A 68 -9.49 12.63 7.80
CA PHE A 68 -9.52 14.09 7.73
C PHE A 68 -10.47 14.65 6.69
N GLU A 69 -10.75 13.92 5.61
CA GLU A 69 -11.62 14.39 4.53
C GLU A 69 -13.03 13.79 4.59
N HIS A 70 -13.22 12.69 5.32
CA HIS A 70 -14.50 12.00 5.42
C HIS A 70 -14.90 11.77 6.88
N PRO A 71 -15.14 12.85 7.64
CA PRO A 71 -15.45 12.72 9.07
C PRO A 71 -16.76 11.99 9.34
N GLN A 72 -17.65 11.86 8.35
CA GLN A 72 -18.90 11.11 8.49
C GLN A 72 -18.69 9.59 8.51
N VAL A 73 -17.53 9.10 8.10
CA VAL A 73 -17.26 7.66 8.05
C VAL A 73 -17.14 7.11 9.48
N ARG A 74 -17.87 6.03 9.75
CA ARG A 74 -17.88 5.35 11.05
C ARG A 74 -17.34 3.94 10.99
N SER A 75 -17.28 3.34 9.80
CA SER A 75 -16.70 2.01 9.65
C SER A 75 -15.90 1.94 8.36
N VAL A 76 -14.86 1.10 8.39
CA VAL A 76 -13.98 0.85 7.24
C VAL A 76 -14.00 -0.64 6.98
N VAL A 77 -14.30 -0.99 5.73
CA VAL A 77 -14.21 -2.38 5.26
C VAL A 77 -12.96 -2.52 4.42
N ILE A 78 -12.13 -3.49 4.74
CA ILE A 78 -10.93 -3.80 3.97
C ILE A 78 -11.14 -5.17 3.33
N THR A 79 -11.05 -5.23 2.02
CA THR A 79 -11.29 -6.46 1.26
C THR A 79 -10.31 -6.58 0.11
N SER A 80 -10.37 -7.69 -0.62
CA SER A 80 -9.49 -7.98 -1.75
C SER A 80 -10.30 -8.40 -2.96
N LEU A 81 -9.84 -8.01 -4.15
CA LEU A 81 -10.37 -8.51 -5.42
C LEU A 81 -9.67 -9.78 -5.89
N LYS A 82 -8.55 -10.16 -5.29
CA LYS A 82 -7.84 -11.37 -5.67
C LYS A 82 -8.62 -12.60 -5.21
N ASP A 83 -8.71 -13.59 -6.09
CA ASP A 83 -9.37 -14.84 -5.77
C ASP A 83 -8.51 -15.64 -4.77
N LYS A 84 -9.15 -16.16 -3.74
CA LYS A 84 -8.56 -17.05 -2.73
C LYS A 84 -7.41 -16.46 -1.92
N VAL A 85 -7.12 -15.15 -2.04
CA VAL A 85 -6.08 -14.51 -1.25
C VAL A 85 -6.48 -13.08 -0.88
N PHE A 86 -6.22 -12.73 0.35
CA PHE A 86 -6.34 -11.33 0.79
C PHE A 86 -5.01 -10.61 0.61
N CYS A 87 -3.98 -11.08 1.30
CA CYS A 87 -2.62 -10.52 1.22
C CYS A 87 -1.64 -11.61 1.64
N SER A 88 -0.60 -11.84 0.85
CA SER A 88 0.39 -12.88 1.16
C SER A 88 1.52 -12.40 2.07
N GLY A 89 1.45 -11.15 2.53
CA GLY A 89 2.47 -10.57 3.40
C GLY A 89 3.55 -9.83 2.63
N ALA A 90 4.61 -9.42 3.34
CA ALA A 90 5.69 -8.67 2.72
C ALA A 90 6.33 -9.46 1.56
N ASN A 91 6.62 -8.74 0.49
CA ASN A 91 7.20 -9.37 -0.70
C ASN A 91 8.64 -9.80 -0.39
N ILE A 92 8.89 -11.12 -0.43
CA ILE A 92 10.21 -11.67 -0.08
C ILE A 92 11.29 -11.29 -1.09
N PHE A 93 10.92 -11.11 -2.35
CA PHE A 93 11.88 -10.70 -3.38
C PHE A 93 12.28 -9.23 -3.21
N MET A 94 11.34 -8.37 -2.81
CA MET A 94 11.64 -6.99 -2.45
C MET A 94 12.63 -6.95 -1.28
N LEU A 95 12.41 -7.74 -0.26
CA LEU A 95 13.32 -7.83 0.88
C LEU A 95 14.70 -8.35 0.45
N GLY A 96 14.74 -9.32 -0.46
CA GLY A 96 15.97 -9.91 -0.95
C GLY A 96 16.85 -8.93 -1.73
N VAL A 97 16.26 -7.95 -2.42
CA VAL A 97 17.02 -6.97 -3.22
C VAL A 97 17.20 -5.64 -2.49
N SER A 98 16.81 -5.55 -1.24
CA SER A 98 16.84 -4.31 -0.48
C SER A 98 18.06 -4.21 0.41
N SER A 99 18.57 -2.99 0.60
CA SER A 99 19.61 -2.71 1.59
C SER A 99 19.03 -2.85 3.00
N HIS A 100 19.93 -2.97 3.99
CA HIS A 100 19.53 -3.02 5.39
C HIS A 100 18.74 -1.74 5.79
N ALA A 101 19.23 -0.58 5.37
CA ALA A 101 18.54 0.68 5.67
C ALA A 101 17.13 0.72 5.08
N TRP A 102 16.94 0.21 3.87
CA TRP A 102 15.63 0.13 3.25
C TRP A 102 14.69 -0.76 4.07
N LYS A 103 15.18 -1.95 4.49
CA LYS A 103 14.36 -2.88 5.27
C LYS A 103 13.92 -2.27 6.59
N VAL A 104 14.83 -1.59 7.28
CA VAL A 104 14.52 -0.92 8.55
C VAL A 104 13.47 0.15 8.33
N ASN A 105 13.62 0.99 7.31
CA ASN A 105 12.67 2.07 7.03
C ASN A 105 11.31 1.53 6.60
N PHE A 106 11.28 0.48 5.80
CA PHE A 106 10.03 -0.19 5.42
C PHE A 106 9.28 -0.70 6.65
N CYS A 107 9.96 -1.45 7.51
CA CYS A 107 9.34 -1.99 8.72
C CYS A 107 8.86 -0.89 9.67
N LYS A 108 9.64 0.18 9.81
CA LYS A 108 9.29 1.29 10.68
C LYS A 108 8.05 2.02 10.17
N PHE A 109 8.00 2.31 8.88
CA PHE A 109 6.84 2.97 8.28
C PHE A 109 5.59 2.11 8.40
N THR A 110 5.70 0.82 8.10
CA THR A 110 4.57 -0.11 8.12
C THR A 110 4.00 -0.28 9.53
N ASN A 111 4.86 -0.26 10.55
CA ASN A 111 4.41 -0.43 11.93
C ASN A 111 3.75 0.83 12.51
N GLU A 112 3.98 1.95 11.93
CA GLU A 112 3.37 3.20 12.38
C GLU A 112 2.03 3.48 11.71
#